data_19008bb5f1b6a4a93b11ecacae1ed2f1
#
_entry.id   19008bb5f1b6a4a93b11ecacae1ed2f1
#
_cell.length_a   1.000
_cell.length_b   1.000
_cell.length_c   1.000
_cell.angle_alpha   90.00
_cell.angle_beta   90.00
_cell.angle_gamma   90.00
#
_symmetry.space_group_name_H-M   'P 1'
#
loop_
_entity.id
_entity.type
_entity.pdbx_description
1 polymer ?
#
loop_
_entity_poly.entity_id
_entity_poly.type
_entity_poly.pdbx_seq_one_letter_code
_entity_poly.pdbx_strand_id
1 'polypeptide(L)'
;MALQGSGQISFGQISAEFGMPSGKNLGAYRVSETYGAMSNIPLDPGIPQSGEIKFSDFHGKQLNVVVNYYDGGEGRRVLARNRYNNGPGNGRVSVVGGFRGKPSNSGGSRVIIHVNKRLGSEYDGSRGMKCALRTGNWESGTNLDLYIGSSGAIAGAAGAGGKGGNRSGGPENGKRGSSGLGVSYPLDIINYGFIAGGGGGGGGGAGGRKDAVSRTREYRRCGWWCEKRARNRRKRRRRVGG
;
A
#
# COMPACT_ATOMS: atom_id res chain seq x y z
N MET A 1 -12.22 18.00 -19.03
CA MET A 1 -11.50 18.32 -20.30
C MET A 1 -10.58 19.47 -20.04
N ALA A 2 -9.29 19.37 -20.43
CA ALA A 2 -8.39 20.50 -20.25
C ALA A 2 -8.91 21.75 -20.98
N LEU A 3 -8.67 22.91 -20.42
CA LEU A 3 -8.98 24.19 -21.07
C LEU A 3 -8.11 24.39 -22.32
N GLN A 4 -8.59 25.14 -23.28
CA GLN A 4 -7.83 25.44 -24.50
C GLN A 4 -6.46 26.05 -24.18
N GLY A 5 -5.43 25.69 -24.96
CA GLY A 5 -4.05 26.12 -24.72
C GLY A 5 -3.75 27.56 -25.11
N SER A 6 -4.60 28.19 -25.89
CA SER A 6 -4.43 29.56 -26.38
C SER A 6 -5.77 30.16 -26.84
N GLY A 7 -5.78 31.47 -27.12
CA GLY A 7 -6.97 32.20 -27.60
C GLY A 7 -7.81 32.79 -26.46
N GLN A 8 -9.00 33.22 -26.78
CA GLN A 8 -9.88 33.84 -25.79
C GLN A 8 -10.50 32.79 -24.88
N ILE A 9 -10.38 32.97 -23.57
CA ILE A 9 -10.98 32.10 -22.56
C ILE A 9 -11.99 32.90 -21.74
N SER A 10 -13.13 32.28 -21.42
CA SER A 10 -14.20 32.90 -20.63
C SER A 10 -14.29 32.30 -19.23
N PHE A 11 -14.89 33.05 -18.32
CA PHE A 11 -15.18 32.53 -16.97
C PHE A 11 -16.11 31.31 -17.01
N GLY A 12 -17.01 31.23 -17.99
CA GLY A 12 -17.87 30.06 -18.21
C GLY A 12 -17.09 28.79 -18.53
N GLN A 13 -16.05 28.90 -19.37
CA GLN A 13 -15.18 27.75 -19.67
C GLN A 13 -14.37 27.32 -18.44
N ILE A 14 -13.83 28.30 -17.68
CA ILE A 14 -13.10 28.00 -16.45
C ILE A 14 -14.02 27.31 -15.44
N SER A 15 -15.25 27.81 -15.25
CA SER A 15 -16.20 27.18 -14.33
C SER A 15 -16.73 25.84 -14.81
N ALA A 16 -16.77 25.61 -16.11
CA ALA A 16 -17.11 24.28 -16.66
C ALA A 16 -16.05 23.23 -16.32
N GLU A 17 -14.77 23.61 -16.30
CA GLU A 17 -13.67 22.73 -15.94
C GLU A 17 -13.55 22.55 -14.42
N PHE A 18 -13.48 23.63 -13.66
CA PHE A 18 -13.16 23.60 -12.22
C PHE A 18 -14.38 23.65 -11.30
N GLY A 19 -15.57 23.92 -11.83
CA GLY A 19 -16.77 24.27 -11.07
C GLY A 19 -16.86 25.75 -10.77
N MET A 20 -17.98 26.19 -10.21
CA MET A 20 -18.23 27.58 -9.90
C MET A 20 -17.95 27.87 -8.42
N PRO A 21 -16.94 28.69 -8.12
CA PRO A 21 -16.67 29.08 -6.74
C PRO A 21 -17.72 30.10 -6.26
N SER A 22 -17.92 30.16 -4.96
CA SER A 22 -18.66 31.27 -4.33
C SER A 22 -17.96 32.61 -4.62
N GLY A 23 -18.73 33.61 -5.00
CA GLY A 23 -18.19 34.93 -5.28
C GLY A 23 -17.72 35.18 -6.73
N LYS A 24 -17.73 34.19 -7.60
CA LYS A 24 -17.47 34.33 -9.06
C LYS A 24 -16.26 35.17 -9.44
N ASN A 25 -15.12 34.99 -8.76
CA ASN A 25 -13.89 35.72 -9.08
C ASN A 25 -12.74 34.71 -9.37
N LEU A 26 -11.75 35.15 -10.17
CA LEU A 26 -10.62 34.30 -10.54
C LEU A 26 -9.76 33.93 -9.33
N GLY A 27 -9.64 34.81 -8.35
CA GLY A 27 -8.87 34.55 -7.13
C GLY A 27 -9.39 33.37 -6.32
N ALA A 28 -10.68 33.04 -6.44
CA ALA A 28 -11.27 31.89 -5.77
C ALA A 28 -10.73 30.55 -6.28
N TYR A 29 -10.15 30.47 -7.48
CA TYR A 29 -9.54 29.26 -8.03
C TYR A 29 -8.13 28.97 -7.48
N ARG A 30 -7.59 29.85 -6.63
CA ARG A 30 -6.31 29.62 -5.93
C ARG A 30 -6.39 28.60 -4.78
N VAL A 31 -7.53 27.97 -4.61
CA VAL A 31 -7.77 27.11 -3.46
C VAL A 31 -7.04 25.80 -3.54
N SER A 32 -6.23 25.55 -2.52
CA SER A 32 -5.92 24.21 -2.05
C SER A 32 -6.95 23.70 -1.03
N GLU A 33 -7.84 24.54 -0.55
CA GLU A 33 -8.86 24.24 0.47
C GLU A 33 -9.89 23.21 0.01
N THR A 34 -10.16 23.14 -1.30
CA THR A 34 -11.03 22.12 -1.87
C THR A 34 -10.51 20.70 -1.56
N TYR A 35 -9.22 20.57 -1.37
CA TYR A 35 -8.54 19.35 -0.98
C TYR A 35 -8.27 19.32 0.54
N GLY A 36 -8.59 20.38 1.23
CA GLY A 36 -8.63 20.49 2.69
C GLY A 36 -7.42 19.95 3.40
N ALA A 37 -7.68 19.23 4.48
CA ALA A 37 -6.66 18.59 5.29
C ALA A 37 -5.91 17.45 4.55
N MET A 38 -6.20 17.19 3.29
CA MET A 38 -5.66 16.05 2.57
C MET A 38 -4.22 16.27 2.10
N SER A 39 -3.90 17.41 1.48
CA SER A 39 -2.56 17.56 0.89
C SER A 39 -2.18 18.95 0.39
N ASN A 40 -2.99 19.96 0.48
CA ASN A 40 -2.75 21.29 -0.15
C ASN A 40 -2.46 21.20 -1.66
N ILE A 41 -3.07 20.27 -2.37
CA ILE A 41 -2.92 20.13 -3.81
C ILE A 41 -3.82 21.19 -4.46
N PRO A 42 -3.30 22.09 -5.31
CA PRO A 42 -4.11 23.09 -6.01
C PRO A 42 -5.04 22.44 -7.03
N LEU A 43 -6.05 23.16 -7.48
CA LEU A 43 -6.96 22.72 -8.55
C LEU A 43 -6.20 22.32 -9.83
N ASP A 44 -5.16 23.06 -10.16
CA ASP A 44 -4.11 22.77 -11.13
C ASP A 44 -2.82 23.44 -10.66
N PRO A 45 -1.66 22.78 -10.72
CA PRO A 45 -0.39 23.35 -10.22
C PRO A 45 0.06 24.61 -11.01
N GLY A 46 -0.45 24.81 -12.20
CA GLY A 46 -0.14 25.99 -13.00
C GLY A 46 -1.05 27.20 -12.75
N ILE A 47 -2.02 27.11 -11.84
CA ILE A 47 -2.81 28.28 -11.40
C ILE A 47 -2.00 29.04 -10.36
N PRO A 48 -1.72 30.35 -10.56
CA PRO A 48 -0.94 31.15 -9.61
C PRO A 48 -1.57 31.19 -8.22
N GLN A 49 -0.81 30.77 -7.20
CA GLN A 49 -1.30 30.72 -5.81
C GLN A 49 -1.18 32.07 -5.09
N SER A 50 -0.46 33.04 -5.66
CA SER A 50 -0.28 34.39 -5.12
C SER A 50 -0.08 35.39 -6.26
N GLY A 51 -0.11 36.66 -5.97
CA GLY A 51 0.08 37.75 -6.95
C GLY A 51 -1.14 37.97 -7.84
N GLU A 52 -0.94 38.51 -9.03
CA GLU A 52 -1.99 38.72 -10.03
C GLU A 52 -2.46 37.37 -10.60
N ILE A 53 -3.75 37.26 -10.96
CA ILE A 53 -4.32 36.12 -11.67
C ILE A 53 -5.13 36.63 -12.87
N LYS A 54 -4.83 36.09 -14.04
CA LYS A 54 -5.42 36.46 -15.33
C LYS A 54 -6.16 35.30 -15.96
N PHE A 55 -7.04 35.56 -16.88
CA PHE A 55 -7.68 34.52 -17.69
C PHE A 55 -6.67 33.67 -18.45
N SER A 56 -5.58 34.28 -18.94
CA SER A 56 -4.49 33.56 -19.62
C SER A 56 -3.81 32.52 -18.76
N ASP A 57 -3.82 32.64 -17.44
CA ASP A 57 -3.23 31.70 -16.53
C ASP A 57 -3.96 30.34 -16.49
N PHE A 58 -5.18 30.33 -17.03
CA PHE A 58 -6.00 29.12 -17.16
C PHE A 58 -5.83 28.37 -18.48
N HIS A 59 -5.02 28.88 -19.42
CA HIS A 59 -4.76 28.19 -20.67
C HIS A 59 -4.08 26.82 -20.42
N GLY A 60 -4.63 25.77 -21.04
CA GLY A 60 -4.12 24.40 -20.91
C GLY A 60 -4.28 23.78 -19.53
N LYS A 61 -4.95 24.48 -18.59
CA LYS A 61 -5.15 23.94 -17.24
C LYS A 61 -6.24 22.89 -17.22
N GLN A 62 -6.08 21.94 -16.31
CA GLN A 62 -6.93 20.77 -16.18
C GLN A 62 -7.20 20.50 -14.71
N LEU A 63 -8.46 20.14 -14.41
CA LEU A 63 -8.84 19.82 -13.04
C LEU A 63 -8.05 18.63 -12.51
N ASN A 64 -7.39 18.83 -11.38
CA ASN A 64 -6.84 17.73 -10.59
C ASN A 64 -7.97 17.03 -9.81
N VAL A 65 -8.12 15.75 -10.04
CA VAL A 65 -8.99 14.87 -9.24
C VAL A 65 -8.10 14.05 -8.31
N VAL A 66 -8.27 14.24 -7.01
CA VAL A 66 -7.42 13.59 -6.02
C VAL A 66 -8.13 12.41 -5.40
N VAL A 67 -7.52 11.22 -5.54
CA VAL A 67 -7.89 10.00 -4.84
C VAL A 67 -6.97 9.88 -3.62
N ASN A 68 -7.40 10.40 -2.49
CA ASN A 68 -6.55 10.51 -1.31
C ASN A 68 -6.76 9.35 -0.33
N TYR A 69 -5.67 8.64 -0.04
CA TYR A 69 -5.61 7.61 1.00
C TYR A 69 -5.13 8.25 2.30
N TYR A 70 -6.05 8.62 3.19
CA TYR A 70 -5.76 9.30 4.45
C TYR A 70 -5.76 8.40 5.68
N ASP A 71 -6.18 7.15 5.53
CA ASP A 71 -6.08 6.14 6.58
C ASP A 71 -5.50 4.85 6.01
N GLY A 72 -4.58 4.23 6.77
CA GLY A 72 -3.90 3.03 6.36
C GLY A 72 -4.85 1.84 6.31
N GLY A 73 -4.91 1.17 5.18
CA GLY A 73 -5.52 -0.15 5.08
C GLY A 73 -4.42 -1.21 5.15
N GLU A 74 -4.32 -1.93 6.25
CA GLU A 74 -3.53 -3.16 6.26
C GLU A 74 -4.41 -4.32 5.81
N GLY A 75 -3.83 -5.21 5.01
CA GLY A 75 -4.38 -6.52 4.79
C GLY A 75 -5.23 -6.74 3.54
N ARG A 76 -5.46 -5.76 2.68
CA ARG A 76 -6.22 -6.01 1.44
C ARG A 76 -5.68 -5.24 0.24
N ARG A 77 -5.74 -5.91 -0.92
CA ARG A 77 -5.45 -5.28 -2.20
C ARG A 77 -6.34 -4.07 -2.44
N VAL A 78 -5.73 -2.92 -2.63
CA VAL A 78 -6.43 -1.69 -2.98
C VAL A 78 -6.34 -1.48 -4.49
N LEU A 79 -7.47 -1.32 -5.15
CA LEU A 79 -7.57 -0.98 -6.55
C LEU A 79 -7.94 0.51 -6.68
N ALA A 80 -6.98 1.34 -7.07
CA ALA A 80 -7.16 2.79 -7.14
C ALA A 80 -8.33 3.18 -8.05
N ARG A 81 -8.47 2.51 -9.19
CA ARG A 81 -9.58 2.76 -10.11
C ARG A 81 -10.96 2.53 -9.48
N ASN A 82 -11.12 1.46 -8.68
CA ASN A 82 -12.37 1.22 -7.97
C ASN A 82 -12.66 2.30 -6.94
N ARG A 83 -11.61 2.88 -6.33
CA ARG A 83 -11.78 3.98 -5.38
C ARG A 83 -12.26 5.24 -6.07
N TYR A 84 -11.74 5.54 -7.24
CA TYR A 84 -12.25 6.62 -8.06
C TYR A 84 -13.75 6.44 -8.36
N ASN A 85 -14.19 5.24 -8.64
CA ASN A 85 -15.60 4.91 -8.92
C ASN A 85 -16.47 4.68 -7.68
N ASN A 86 -15.98 4.98 -6.48
CA ASN A 86 -16.67 4.71 -5.22
C ASN A 86 -16.92 3.21 -4.93
N GLY A 87 -16.07 2.34 -5.48
CA GLY A 87 -16.16 0.91 -5.21
C GLY A 87 -15.90 0.59 -3.74
N PRO A 88 -16.50 -0.49 -3.21
CA PRO A 88 -16.31 -0.91 -1.83
C PRO A 88 -14.85 -1.25 -1.57
N GLY A 89 -14.33 -0.75 -0.51
CA GLY A 89 -12.96 -1.05 -0.11
C GLY A 89 -12.66 -0.52 1.29
N ASN A 90 -11.77 -1.19 1.97
CA ASN A 90 -11.50 -1.04 3.39
C ASN A 90 -10.49 0.06 3.76
N GLY A 91 -10.14 0.95 2.90
CA GLY A 91 -9.32 2.10 3.26
C GLY A 91 -10.19 3.35 3.35
N ARG A 92 -9.89 4.25 4.25
CA ARG A 92 -10.49 5.57 4.24
C ARG A 92 -9.90 6.35 3.09
N VAL A 93 -10.73 6.57 2.10
CA VAL A 93 -10.37 7.24 0.86
C VAL A 93 -11.40 8.32 0.60
N SER A 94 -10.93 9.50 0.25
CA SER A 94 -11.78 10.55 -0.30
C SER A 94 -11.39 10.81 -1.75
N VAL A 95 -12.39 11.19 -2.54
CA VAL A 95 -12.17 11.60 -3.93
C VAL A 95 -12.79 12.99 -4.10
N VAL A 96 -11.97 13.92 -4.48
CA VAL A 96 -12.38 15.32 -4.68
C VAL A 96 -11.96 15.82 -6.05
N GLY A 97 -12.76 16.72 -6.61
CA GLY A 97 -12.52 17.25 -7.95
C GLY A 97 -13.02 18.68 -8.09
N GLY A 98 -12.33 19.65 -7.50
CA GLY A 98 -12.66 21.06 -7.58
C GLY A 98 -14.03 21.42 -7.00
N PHE A 99 -14.58 22.54 -7.41
CA PHE A 99 -15.89 23.03 -6.96
C PHE A 99 -17.07 22.25 -7.54
N ARG A 100 -16.89 21.52 -8.62
CA ARG A 100 -17.92 20.66 -9.23
C ARG A 100 -17.95 19.24 -8.68
N GLY A 101 -17.02 18.92 -7.78
CA GLY A 101 -16.84 17.58 -7.28
C GLY A 101 -16.15 16.64 -8.28
N LYS A 102 -16.09 15.37 -7.96
CA LYS A 102 -15.45 14.34 -8.79
C LYS A 102 -16.25 14.14 -10.11
N PRO A 103 -15.60 14.17 -11.29
CA PRO A 103 -16.25 13.80 -12.56
C PRO A 103 -16.76 12.36 -12.55
N SER A 104 -17.79 12.05 -13.34
CA SER A 104 -18.37 10.71 -13.47
C SER A 104 -17.40 9.68 -14.07
N ASN A 105 -16.49 10.15 -14.95
CA ASN A 105 -15.40 9.36 -15.51
C ASN A 105 -14.08 10.15 -15.44
N SER A 106 -12.97 9.47 -15.64
CA SER A 106 -11.62 10.04 -15.57
C SER A 106 -11.10 10.55 -16.92
N GLY A 107 -11.77 10.24 -18.01
CA GLY A 107 -11.31 10.61 -19.34
C GLY A 107 -11.11 12.11 -19.51
N GLY A 108 -9.93 12.51 -19.99
CA GLY A 108 -9.55 13.91 -20.12
C GLY A 108 -9.38 14.67 -18.81
N SER A 109 -9.23 13.98 -17.68
CA SER A 109 -8.91 14.57 -16.38
C SER A 109 -7.52 14.16 -15.92
N ARG A 110 -6.89 15.00 -15.10
CA ARG A 110 -5.70 14.62 -14.35
C ARG A 110 -6.13 13.98 -13.04
N VAL A 111 -5.71 12.76 -12.80
CA VAL A 111 -6.04 12.00 -11.58
C VAL A 111 -4.77 11.81 -10.77
N ILE A 112 -4.76 12.31 -9.55
CA ILE A 112 -3.65 12.17 -8.62
C ILE A 112 -4.06 11.15 -7.56
N ILE A 113 -3.37 10.01 -7.54
CA ILE A 113 -3.49 9.04 -6.46
C ILE A 113 -2.53 9.49 -5.36
N HIS A 114 -3.06 10.06 -4.30
CA HIS A 114 -2.26 10.58 -3.18
C HIS A 114 -2.25 9.58 -2.02
N VAL A 115 -1.06 9.11 -1.66
CA VAL A 115 -0.85 8.17 -0.57
C VAL A 115 -0.05 8.85 0.54
N ASN A 116 -0.72 9.15 1.65
CA ASN A 116 -0.10 9.81 2.80
C ASN A 116 -0.12 8.93 4.06
N LYS A 117 -0.45 7.66 3.91
CA LYS A 117 -0.47 6.63 4.95
C LYS A 117 0.09 5.32 4.40
N ARG A 118 0.33 4.37 5.28
CA ARG A 118 0.81 3.05 4.88
C ARG A 118 -0.33 2.22 4.27
N LEU A 119 -0.11 1.75 3.04
CA LEU A 119 -0.92 0.75 2.37
C LEU A 119 -0.16 -0.57 2.37
N GLY A 120 -0.76 -1.61 2.92
CA GLY A 120 -0.20 -2.96 2.97
C GLY A 120 -1.04 -3.94 2.15
N SER A 121 -0.43 -5.02 1.67
CA SER A 121 -1.16 -6.15 1.13
C SER A 121 -1.27 -7.25 2.17
N GLU A 122 -2.33 -8.05 2.06
CA GLU A 122 -2.48 -9.29 2.80
C GLU A 122 -1.67 -10.40 2.13
N TYR A 123 -1.06 -11.26 2.94
CA TYR A 123 -0.51 -12.52 2.48
C TYR A 123 -1.64 -13.55 2.35
N ASP A 124 -1.80 -14.15 1.17
CA ASP A 124 -2.86 -15.14 0.92
C ASP A 124 -2.36 -16.53 0.48
N GLY A 125 -1.07 -16.73 0.54
CA GLY A 125 -0.49 -18.00 0.11
C GLY A 125 -0.54 -18.27 -1.40
N SER A 126 -1.27 -17.48 -2.18
CA SER A 126 -1.40 -17.68 -3.61
C SER A 126 -0.32 -16.91 -4.38
N ARG A 127 -0.02 -17.40 -5.57
CA ARG A 127 1.05 -16.89 -6.42
C ARG A 127 0.91 -15.40 -6.69
N GLY A 128 1.81 -14.58 -6.15
CA GLY A 128 2.34 -13.32 -6.68
C GLY A 128 1.42 -12.25 -7.32
N MET A 129 0.12 -12.46 -7.36
CA MET A 129 -0.80 -11.53 -8.03
C MET A 129 -1.38 -10.44 -7.12
N LYS A 130 -1.08 -10.48 -5.84
CA LYS A 130 -1.52 -9.46 -4.90
C LYS A 130 -0.47 -8.39 -4.75
N CYS A 131 -0.91 -7.15 -4.82
CA CYS A 131 -0.12 -5.97 -4.52
C CYS A 131 -0.88 -5.09 -3.53
N ALA A 132 -0.17 -4.26 -2.77
CA ALA A 132 -0.79 -3.36 -1.82
C ALA A 132 -1.66 -2.32 -2.53
N LEU A 133 -1.13 -1.72 -3.58
CA LEU A 133 -1.86 -0.80 -4.45
C LEU A 133 -1.75 -1.27 -5.91
N ARG A 134 -2.89 -1.35 -6.58
CA ARG A 134 -2.94 -1.54 -8.04
C ARG A 134 -3.65 -0.36 -8.67
N THR A 135 -3.06 0.22 -9.71
CA THR A 135 -3.64 1.38 -10.38
C THR A 135 -4.96 1.04 -11.09
N GLY A 136 -5.05 -0.13 -11.70
CA GLY A 136 -6.22 -0.52 -12.51
C GLY A 136 -6.18 0.10 -13.90
N ASN A 137 -7.25 -0.14 -14.66
CA ASN A 137 -7.43 0.44 -15.98
C ASN A 137 -8.25 1.73 -15.87
N TRP A 138 -7.86 2.75 -16.61
CA TRP A 138 -8.47 4.07 -16.59
C TRP A 138 -9.01 4.41 -17.98
N GLU A 139 -9.94 5.36 -18.05
CA GLU A 139 -10.47 5.83 -19.34
C GLU A 139 -9.37 6.47 -20.18
N SER A 140 -9.53 6.36 -21.49
CA SER A 140 -8.62 7.00 -22.46
C SER A 140 -8.50 8.51 -22.20
N GLY A 141 -7.28 9.03 -22.30
CA GLY A 141 -6.99 10.45 -22.04
C GLY A 141 -6.89 10.82 -20.56
N THR A 142 -6.97 9.86 -19.62
CA THR A 142 -6.66 10.10 -18.21
C THR A 142 -5.16 10.34 -18.07
N ASN A 143 -4.79 11.46 -17.44
CA ASN A 143 -3.42 11.73 -17.00
C ASN A 143 -3.30 11.27 -15.54
N LEU A 144 -2.51 10.23 -15.28
CA LEU A 144 -2.47 9.56 -13.98
C LEU A 144 -1.14 9.80 -13.28
N ASP A 145 -1.20 10.39 -12.08
CA ASP A 145 -0.05 10.59 -11.21
C ASP A 145 -0.21 9.76 -9.93
N LEU A 146 0.87 9.17 -9.44
CA LEU A 146 0.96 8.59 -8.11
C LEU A 146 1.89 9.43 -7.26
N TYR A 147 1.32 10.14 -6.30
CA TYR A 147 2.06 10.94 -5.33
C TYR A 147 2.11 10.20 -3.99
N ILE A 148 3.31 9.91 -3.52
CA ILE A 148 3.53 9.30 -2.21
C ILE A 148 4.19 10.33 -1.31
N GLY A 149 3.47 10.81 -0.33
CA GLY A 149 3.96 11.77 0.65
C GLY A 149 4.99 11.15 1.60
N SER A 150 5.72 11.96 2.33
CA SER A 150 6.77 11.53 3.28
C SER A 150 6.29 10.55 4.36
N SER A 151 5.02 10.60 4.72
CA SER A 151 4.37 9.63 5.63
C SER A 151 3.71 8.46 4.89
N GLY A 152 3.78 8.45 3.55
CA GLY A 152 3.17 7.44 2.71
C GLY A 152 4.07 6.20 2.54
N ALA A 153 3.45 5.03 2.52
CA ALA A 153 4.15 3.78 2.22
C ALA A 153 3.23 2.83 1.46
N ILE A 154 3.78 2.15 0.46
CA ILE A 154 3.11 1.09 -0.29
C ILE A 154 3.97 -0.16 -0.13
N ALA A 155 3.54 -1.14 0.68
CA ALA A 155 4.33 -2.29 1.03
C ALA A 155 3.61 -3.61 0.75
N GLY A 156 4.30 -4.51 0.07
CA GLY A 156 3.85 -5.89 -0.08
C GLY A 156 4.00 -6.68 1.23
N ALA A 157 3.16 -7.68 1.44
CA ALA A 157 3.30 -8.61 2.55
C ALA A 157 4.45 -9.60 2.33
N ALA A 158 5.17 -9.94 3.38
CA ALA A 158 6.18 -10.98 3.35
C ALA A 158 5.55 -12.36 3.11
N GLY A 159 6.28 -13.25 2.45
CA GLY A 159 5.90 -14.64 2.30
C GLY A 159 5.99 -15.41 3.61
N ALA A 160 5.11 -16.37 3.81
CA ALA A 160 5.19 -17.25 4.97
C ALA A 160 6.43 -18.17 4.87
N GLY A 161 7.04 -18.49 6.01
CA GLY A 161 8.09 -19.48 6.09
C GLY A 161 7.58 -20.88 5.73
N GLY A 162 8.45 -21.70 5.15
CA GLY A 162 8.18 -23.11 4.93
C GLY A 162 8.15 -23.90 6.25
N LYS A 163 7.35 -24.95 6.29
CA LYS A 163 7.33 -25.87 7.44
C LYS A 163 8.61 -26.69 7.49
N GLY A 164 9.11 -26.93 8.67
CA GLY A 164 10.23 -27.86 8.88
C GLY A 164 9.83 -29.29 8.51
N GLY A 165 10.82 -30.07 8.03
CA GLY A 165 10.65 -31.48 7.77
C GLY A 165 10.34 -32.31 9.04
N ASN A 166 9.56 -33.34 8.91
CA ASN A 166 9.26 -34.31 9.95
C ASN A 166 9.51 -35.75 9.43
N ARG A 167 9.17 -36.77 10.23
CA ARG A 167 9.38 -38.18 9.86
C ARG A 167 8.66 -38.61 8.58
N SER A 168 7.55 -37.98 8.22
CA SER A 168 6.68 -38.34 7.10
C SER A 168 6.75 -37.37 5.93
N GLY A 169 7.44 -36.25 6.07
CA GLY A 169 7.55 -35.22 5.00
C GLY A 169 8.86 -34.45 5.06
N GLY A 170 9.37 -34.07 3.89
CA GLY A 170 10.52 -33.21 3.76
C GLY A 170 10.19 -31.76 4.17
N PRO A 171 11.21 -30.89 4.28
CA PRO A 171 11.00 -29.48 4.53
C PRO A 171 10.27 -28.80 3.36
N GLU A 172 9.41 -27.84 3.66
CA GLU A 172 8.73 -27.04 2.65
C GLU A 172 9.54 -25.79 2.31
N ASN A 173 9.45 -25.36 1.07
CA ASN A 173 9.98 -24.05 0.67
C ASN A 173 9.14 -22.93 1.27
N GLY A 174 9.79 -21.82 1.60
CA GLY A 174 9.08 -20.60 1.97
C GLY A 174 8.23 -20.08 0.80
N LYS A 175 7.21 -19.32 1.13
CA LYS A 175 6.29 -18.71 0.15
C LYS A 175 6.86 -17.39 -0.36
N ARG A 176 6.46 -16.99 -1.55
CA ARG A 176 6.81 -15.68 -2.11
C ARG A 176 6.06 -14.57 -1.39
N GLY A 177 6.70 -13.42 -1.20
CA GLY A 177 6.01 -12.22 -0.78
C GLY A 177 5.16 -11.63 -1.91
N SER A 178 4.29 -10.69 -1.58
CA SER A 178 3.47 -9.95 -2.54
C SER A 178 4.16 -8.68 -3.02
N SER A 179 3.72 -8.13 -4.15
CA SER A 179 4.21 -6.86 -4.67
C SER A 179 3.64 -5.68 -3.86
N GLY A 180 4.41 -4.59 -3.72
CA GLY A 180 3.88 -3.34 -3.20
C GLY A 180 2.95 -2.67 -4.21
N LEU A 181 3.49 -2.28 -5.35
CA LEU A 181 2.76 -1.58 -6.41
C LEU A 181 2.55 -2.47 -7.64
N GLY A 182 1.33 -2.45 -8.17
CA GLY A 182 0.98 -3.04 -9.46
C GLY A 182 0.47 -1.96 -10.42
N VAL A 183 1.17 -1.78 -11.52
CA VAL A 183 0.84 -0.79 -12.55
C VAL A 183 0.14 -1.49 -13.70
N SER A 184 -1.02 -0.98 -14.10
CA SER A 184 -1.81 -1.49 -15.24
C SER A 184 -2.18 -0.37 -16.25
N TYR A 185 -1.79 0.86 -15.96
CA TYR A 185 -2.02 2.06 -16.76
C TYR A 185 -0.80 2.97 -16.66
N PRO A 186 -0.37 3.64 -17.73
CA PRO A 186 0.74 4.58 -17.68
C PRO A 186 0.52 5.64 -16.59
N LEU A 187 1.55 5.92 -15.79
CA LEU A 187 1.49 6.93 -14.75
C LEU A 187 2.87 7.50 -14.44
N ASP A 188 2.86 8.72 -13.94
CA ASP A 188 4.03 9.34 -13.34
C ASP A 188 4.05 9.07 -11.83
N ILE A 189 5.25 8.81 -11.28
CA ILE A 189 5.41 8.53 -9.85
C ILE A 189 6.27 9.61 -9.21
N ILE A 190 5.68 10.30 -8.24
CA ILE A 190 6.38 11.26 -7.37
C ILE A 190 6.46 10.63 -5.97
N ASN A 191 7.64 10.17 -5.58
CA ASN A 191 7.81 9.40 -4.36
C ASN A 191 8.70 10.11 -3.34
N TYR A 192 8.11 10.61 -2.27
CA TYR A 192 8.80 11.12 -1.08
C TYR A 192 8.71 10.15 0.11
N GLY A 193 8.02 9.04 -0.07
CA GLY A 193 7.80 8.02 0.94
C GLY A 193 8.51 6.70 0.59
N PHE A 194 7.76 5.60 0.60
CA PHE A 194 8.33 4.27 0.50
C PHE A 194 7.49 3.34 -0.39
N ILE A 195 8.14 2.64 -1.32
CA ILE A 195 7.55 1.55 -2.11
C ILE A 195 8.43 0.32 -1.97
N ALA A 196 7.85 -0.80 -1.50
CA ALA A 196 8.55 -2.08 -1.45
C ALA A 196 7.66 -3.28 -1.73
N GLY A 197 8.27 -4.32 -2.30
CA GLY A 197 7.70 -5.65 -2.30
C GLY A 197 7.92 -6.36 -0.97
N GLY A 198 7.13 -7.36 -0.68
CA GLY A 198 7.34 -8.26 0.46
C GLY A 198 8.50 -9.21 0.18
N GLY A 199 9.32 -9.47 1.18
CA GLY A 199 10.36 -10.49 1.14
C GLY A 199 9.77 -11.90 1.02
N GLY A 200 10.51 -12.84 0.44
CA GLY A 200 10.16 -14.25 0.49
C GLY A 200 10.28 -14.82 1.90
N GLY A 201 9.50 -15.85 2.20
CA GLY A 201 9.65 -16.62 3.44
C GLY A 201 10.88 -17.54 3.37
N GLY A 202 11.56 -17.73 4.49
CA GLY A 202 12.62 -18.72 4.59
C GLY A 202 12.11 -20.15 4.39
N GLY A 203 12.93 -21.02 3.84
CA GLY A 203 12.63 -22.46 3.77
C GLY A 203 12.59 -23.11 5.16
N GLY A 204 11.83 -24.17 5.28
CA GLY A 204 11.83 -25.00 6.50
C GLY A 204 13.14 -25.76 6.65
N GLY A 205 13.66 -25.85 7.87
CA GLY A 205 14.83 -26.66 8.16
C GLY A 205 14.53 -28.17 8.03
N ALA A 206 15.55 -28.95 7.69
CA ALA A 206 15.45 -30.40 7.73
C ALA A 206 15.20 -30.85 9.17
N GLY A 207 14.21 -31.68 9.36
CA GLY A 207 13.94 -32.31 10.66
C GLY A 207 15.14 -33.17 11.06
N GLY A 208 15.73 -32.92 12.22
CA GLY A 208 16.79 -33.76 12.76
C GLY A 208 16.30 -35.18 12.92
N ARG A 209 16.94 -36.14 12.26
CA ARG A 209 16.80 -37.56 12.59
C ARG A 209 17.27 -37.73 14.02
N LYS A 210 16.37 -38.00 14.93
CA LYS A 210 16.76 -38.68 16.18
C LYS A 210 17.09 -40.10 15.81
N ASP A 211 18.38 -40.33 15.52
CA ASP A 211 18.84 -41.66 15.32
C ASP A 211 18.57 -42.45 16.60
N ALA A 212 17.73 -43.48 16.47
CA ALA A 212 17.41 -44.38 17.58
C ALA A 212 18.69 -45.08 18.11
N VAL A 213 19.76 -45.08 17.31
CA VAL A 213 21.07 -45.62 17.61
C VAL A 213 21.85 -44.80 18.65
N SER A 214 21.66 -43.50 18.76
CA SER A 214 22.39 -42.69 19.77
C SER A 214 21.87 -42.93 21.20
N ARG A 215 20.58 -43.30 21.36
CA ARG A 215 20.04 -43.65 22.71
C ARG A 215 20.60 -44.96 23.26
N THR A 216 20.90 -45.93 22.39
CA THR A 216 21.46 -47.23 22.84
C THR A 216 22.96 -47.12 23.14
N ARG A 217 23.70 -46.24 22.44
CA ARG A 217 25.13 -46.04 22.73
C ARG A 217 25.37 -45.22 24.02
N GLU A 218 24.53 -44.24 24.31
CA GLU A 218 24.65 -43.48 25.55
C GLU A 218 24.30 -44.33 26.79
N TYR A 219 23.32 -45.23 26.67
CA TYR A 219 23.00 -46.13 27.78
C TYR A 219 24.13 -47.13 28.06
N ARG A 220 24.91 -47.55 27.06
CA ARG A 220 26.05 -48.45 27.28
C ARG A 220 27.30 -47.74 27.82
N ARG A 221 27.51 -46.49 27.55
CA ARG A 221 28.63 -45.72 28.11
C ARG A 221 28.38 -45.20 29.53
N CYS A 222 27.14 -45.04 29.93
CA CYS A 222 26.78 -44.54 31.27
C CYS A 222 26.43 -45.63 32.28
N GLY A 223 26.57 -46.89 31.93
CA GLY A 223 26.04 -48.01 32.73
C GLY A 223 26.47 -48.03 34.19
N TRP A 224 27.66 -47.58 34.52
CA TRP A 224 28.15 -47.63 35.91
C TRP A 224 27.96 -46.31 36.68
N TRP A 225 28.01 -45.19 36.02
CA TRP A 225 27.90 -43.87 36.65
C TRP A 225 26.43 -43.41 36.84
N CYS A 226 25.54 -43.79 35.95
CA CYS A 226 24.13 -43.42 36.05
C CYS A 226 23.40 -44.22 37.13
N GLU A 227 23.79 -45.49 37.36
CA GLU A 227 23.20 -46.28 38.41
C GLU A 227 23.53 -45.74 39.82
N LYS A 228 24.74 -45.23 40.03
CA LYS A 228 25.10 -44.57 41.31
C LYS A 228 24.34 -43.28 41.58
N ARG A 229 24.02 -42.49 40.55
CA ARG A 229 23.21 -41.26 40.72
C ARG A 229 21.72 -41.56 40.97
N ALA A 230 21.20 -42.61 40.34
CA ALA A 230 19.80 -43.03 40.57
C ALA A 230 19.60 -43.59 41.98
N ARG A 231 20.54 -44.38 42.51
CA ARG A 231 20.49 -44.89 43.87
C ARG A 231 20.62 -43.77 44.93
N ASN A 232 21.43 -42.76 44.69
CA ASN A 232 21.58 -41.61 45.58
C ASN A 232 20.34 -40.67 45.61
N ARG A 233 19.63 -40.56 44.50
CA ARG A 233 18.36 -39.80 44.45
C ARG A 233 17.21 -40.53 45.20
N ARG A 234 17.17 -41.87 45.13
CA ARG A 234 16.18 -42.66 45.90
C ARG A 234 16.45 -42.60 47.40
N LYS A 235 17.69 -42.55 47.87
CA LYS A 235 18.03 -42.40 49.27
C LYS A 235 17.71 -41.01 49.85
N ARG A 236 17.85 -39.93 49.01
CA ARG A 236 17.45 -38.58 49.43
C ARG A 236 15.93 -38.39 49.56
N ARG A 237 15.13 -39.04 48.69
CA ARG A 237 13.66 -38.95 48.78
C ARG A 237 13.07 -39.65 50.01
N ARG A 238 13.74 -40.69 50.53
CA ARG A 238 13.29 -41.40 51.76
C ARG A 238 13.68 -40.68 53.07
N ARG A 239 14.54 -39.65 53.01
CA ARG A 239 14.90 -38.82 54.20
C ARG A 239 14.12 -37.53 54.35
N VAL A 240 13.31 -37.16 53.42
CA VAL A 240 12.51 -35.93 53.45
C VAL A 240 11.01 -36.20 53.65
N GLY A 241 10.62 -37.44 53.80
CA GLY A 241 9.22 -37.86 54.01
C GLY A 241 9.06 -38.73 55.28
N GLY A 242 9.73 -38.39 56.34
CA GLY A 242 9.53 -38.93 57.66
C GLY A 242 9.56 -37.85 58.69
#